data_3495d1be68b31b84cd464d8d381d65c7
#
_entry.id   3495d1be68b31b84cd464d8d381d65c7
#
_cell.length_a   1.000
_cell.length_b   1.000
_cell.length_c   1.000
_cell.angle_alpha   90.00
_cell.angle_beta   90.00
_cell.angle_gamma   90.00
#
_symmetry.space_group_name_H-M   'P 1'
#
loop_
_entity.id
_entity.type
_entity.pdbx_description
1 polymer ?
#
loop_
_entity_poly.entity_id
_entity_poly.type
_entity_poly.pdbx_seq_one_letter_code
_entity_poly.pdbx_strand_id
1 'polypeptide(L)'
;MQGFLACPESFMDRPQFRASFLHPRFWPLWLGLGLLWLVAQLPYRVLLLLGRGLGALMYRVAGSRRYIAGRNLELCFPQLSAAERERLLKENFASTGIAFFETAMGWWWAKPRLAGLAHIEGLEHLRQVQAEGQGAILMALHFTTLEIGAALLGRVQTIDGMYREHKNPVFDFVQRRGRERHNADATAIEREDIRAMLKVLRAGRAIWYAPDQDYGAKQSIFVPLFGIQAATVTATTKFARLGKARVIPFTQKRLEDGSGYRLVVHPPLEDFPGETEEADCLRINQWVEGVLRECPEQYLWAHRRFKSRPPGEPRLYDKKKR
;
A
#
# COMPACT_ATOMS: atom_id res chain seq x y z
N MET A 1 -8.36 -27.22 24.65
CA MET A 1 -7.80 -26.09 25.42
C MET A 1 -6.70 -25.46 24.57
N GLN A 2 -7.06 -24.47 23.75
CA GLN A 2 -6.10 -23.71 22.95
C GLN A 2 -5.59 -22.57 23.81
N GLY A 3 -4.32 -22.66 24.23
CA GLY A 3 -3.64 -21.58 24.93
C GLY A 3 -3.36 -20.44 23.95
N PHE A 4 -4.13 -19.38 24.06
CA PHE A 4 -3.77 -18.09 23.48
C PHE A 4 -2.44 -17.66 24.10
N LEU A 5 -1.38 -17.72 23.31
CA LEU A 5 -0.11 -17.09 23.67
C LEU A 5 -0.37 -15.59 23.82
N ALA A 6 -0.31 -15.10 25.04
CA ALA A 6 -0.44 -13.69 25.36
C ALA A 6 0.58 -12.89 24.53
N CYS A 7 0.10 -11.90 23.81
CA CYS A 7 0.93 -10.97 23.05
C CYS A 7 1.85 -10.22 24.04
N PRO A 8 3.16 -10.15 23.81
CA PRO A 8 4.06 -9.46 24.73
C PRO A 8 3.83 -7.95 24.69
N GLU A 9 3.89 -7.31 25.85
CA GLU A 9 3.58 -5.90 26.18
C GLU A 9 4.40 -4.80 25.48
N SER A 10 5.16 -5.09 24.43
CA SER A 10 6.04 -4.12 23.76
C SER A 10 5.59 -3.65 22.39
N PHE A 11 4.33 -3.84 22.02
CA PHE A 11 3.78 -3.28 20.78
C PHE A 11 3.23 -1.87 21.05
N MET A 12 3.36 -0.97 20.06
CA MET A 12 2.94 0.43 20.19
C MET A 12 1.52 0.52 20.77
N ASP A 13 1.37 1.25 21.87
CA ASP A 13 0.06 1.50 22.49
C ASP A 13 -0.94 2.03 21.47
N ARG A 14 -2.20 1.62 21.63
CA ARG A 14 -3.29 2.15 20.79
C ARG A 14 -3.31 3.66 20.86
N PRO A 15 -3.59 4.33 19.72
CA PRO A 15 -3.59 5.79 19.66
C PRO A 15 -4.65 6.34 20.64
N GLN A 16 -4.18 7.11 21.63
CA GLN A 16 -5.02 7.75 22.63
C GLN A 16 -5.24 9.21 22.28
N PHE A 17 -6.47 9.69 22.51
CA PHE A 17 -6.78 11.11 22.37
C PHE A 17 -6.09 11.90 23.47
N ARG A 18 -5.44 13.01 23.11
CA ARG A 18 -4.78 13.90 24.06
C ARG A 18 -5.46 15.27 24.02
N ALA A 19 -5.63 15.93 25.17
CA ALA A 19 -6.23 17.27 25.25
C ALA A 19 -5.46 18.30 24.39
N SER A 20 -4.14 18.12 24.21
CA SER A 20 -3.30 18.95 23.34
C SER A 20 -3.76 18.95 21.86
N PHE A 21 -4.53 17.94 21.43
CA PHE A 21 -5.07 17.89 20.06
C PHE A 21 -6.21 18.91 19.82
N LEU A 22 -6.78 19.50 20.90
CA LEU A 22 -7.77 20.56 20.82
C LEU A 22 -7.17 21.96 20.69
N HIS A 23 -5.82 22.08 20.71
CA HIS A 23 -5.17 23.37 20.56
C HIS A 23 -5.59 24.07 19.24
N PRO A 24 -5.85 25.39 19.22
CA PRO A 24 -6.37 26.12 18.06
C PRO A 24 -5.59 25.92 16.75
N ARG A 25 -4.28 25.68 16.82
CA ARG A 25 -3.44 25.38 15.65
C ARG A 25 -3.93 24.17 14.84
N PHE A 26 -4.71 23.26 15.43
CA PHE A 26 -5.24 22.07 14.79
C PHE A 26 -6.69 22.19 14.30
N TRP A 27 -7.37 23.30 14.64
CA TRP A 27 -8.77 23.50 14.23
C TRP A 27 -9.00 23.42 12.72
N PRO A 28 -8.15 24.02 11.85
CA PRO A 28 -8.31 23.85 10.40
C PRO A 28 -8.23 22.39 9.97
N LEU A 29 -7.36 21.58 10.60
CA LEU A 29 -7.26 20.15 10.31
C LEU A 29 -8.53 19.41 10.79
N TRP A 30 -9.02 19.69 12.00
CA TRP A 30 -10.26 19.10 12.51
C TRP A 30 -11.46 19.43 11.64
N LEU A 31 -11.56 20.69 11.19
CA LEU A 31 -12.63 21.12 10.25
C LEU A 31 -12.52 20.34 8.93
N GLY A 32 -11.33 20.22 8.37
CA GLY A 32 -11.09 19.45 7.14
C GLY A 32 -11.43 17.96 7.30
N LEU A 33 -11.01 17.35 8.41
CA LEU A 33 -11.35 15.95 8.72
C LEU A 33 -12.85 15.76 8.97
N GLY A 34 -13.49 16.70 9.64
CA GLY A 34 -14.95 16.69 9.87
C GLY A 34 -15.73 16.80 8.56
N LEU A 35 -15.31 17.70 7.66
CA LEU A 35 -15.91 17.82 6.33
C LEU A 35 -15.70 16.55 5.50
N LEU A 36 -14.49 15.99 5.53
CA LEU A 36 -14.20 14.74 4.85
C LEU A 36 -15.03 13.58 5.42
N TRP A 37 -15.22 13.53 6.74
CA TRP A 37 -16.10 12.55 7.38
C TRP A 37 -17.55 12.68 6.92
N LEU A 38 -18.09 13.92 6.85
CA LEU A 38 -19.44 14.18 6.33
C LEU A 38 -19.60 13.71 4.88
N VAL A 39 -18.65 14.10 4.01
CA VAL A 39 -18.66 13.67 2.61
C VAL A 39 -18.56 12.15 2.49
N ALA A 40 -17.76 11.52 3.32
CA ALA A 40 -17.63 10.06 3.32
C ALA A 40 -18.92 9.32 3.70
N GLN A 41 -19.95 9.99 4.27
CA GLN A 41 -21.25 9.36 4.53
C GLN A 41 -22.10 9.19 3.27
N LEU A 42 -21.76 9.84 2.16
CA LEU A 42 -22.46 9.71 0.89
C LEU A 42 -22.44 8.28 0.35
N PRO A 43 -23.39 7.91 -0.53
CA PRO A 43 -23.38 6.61 -1.21
C PRO A 43 -22.07 6.36 -1.98
N TYR A 44 -21.64 5.11 -2.04
CA TYR A 44 -20.37 4.71 -2.67
C TYR A 44 -20.22 5.27 -4.09
N ARG A 45 -21.25 5.12 -4.94
CA ARG A 45 -21.21 5.64 -6.32
C ARG A 45 -21.01 7.15 -6.42
N VAL A 46 -21.55 7.90 -5.46
CA VAL A 46 -21.37 9.36 -5.38
C VAL A 46 -19.92 9.68 -5.02
N LEU A 47 -19.31 8.93 -4.09
CA LEU A 47 -17.91 9.10 -3.73
C LEU A 47 -16.98 8.79 -4.90
N LEU A 48 -17.28 7.78 -5.71
CA LEU A 48 -16.53 7.50 -6.95
C LEU A 48 -16.59 8.68 -7.92
N LEU A 49 -17.77 9.26 -8.12
CA LEU A 49 -17.96 10.42 -9.01
C LEU A 49 -17.19 11.65 -8.49
N LEU A 50 -17.34 11.98 -7.21
CA LEU A 50 -16.60 13.08 -6.57
C LEU A 50 -15.07 12.86 -6.66
N GLY A 51 -14.64 11.63 -6.46
CA GLY A 51 -13.23 11.24 -6.58
C GLY A 51 -12.69 11.43 -7.99
N ARG A 52 -13.44 11.05 -9.02
CA ARG A 52 -13.08 11.32 -10.42
C ARG A 52 -12.97 12.83 -10.69
N GLY A 53 -13.89 13.64 -10.17
CA GLY A 53 -13.85 15.09 -10.27
C GLY A 53 -12.60 15.69 -9.58
N LEU A 54 -12.31 15.22 -8.36
CA LEU A 54 -11.10 15.62 -7.62
C LEU A 54 -9.83 15.22 -8.40
N GLY A 55 -9.78 14.02 -8.96
CA GLY A 55 -8.68 13.55 -9.79
C GLY A 55 -8.47 14.41 -11.03
N ALA A 56 -9.55 14.82 -11.70
CA ALA A 56 -9.49 15.74 -12.85
C ALA A 56 -8.94 17.13 -12.47
N LEU A 57 -9.31 17.63 -11.28
CA LEU A 57 -8.73 18.86 -10.72
C LEU A 57 -7.23 18.67 -10.42
N MET A 58 -6.86 17.60 -9.72
CA MET A 58 -5.47 17.26 -9.40
C MET A 58 -4.62 17.14 -10.66
N TYR A 59 -5.14 16.52 -11.73
CA TYR A 59 -4.46 16.43 -13.01
C TYR A 59 -4.11 17.82 -13.58
N ARG A 60 -4.99 18.83 -13.42
CA ARG A 60 -4.76 20.21 -13.89
C ARG A 60 -3.73 20.95 -13.04
N VAL A 61 -3.81 20.83 -11.71
CA VAL A 61 -3.02 21.68 -10.80
C VAL A 61 -1.70 21.05 -10.33
N ALA A 62 -1.61 19.72 -10.26
CA ALA A 62 -0.46 19.02 -9.71
C ALA A 62 0.64 18.73 -10.78
N GLY A 63 1.14 19.77 -11.44
CA GLY A 63 2.07 19.66 -12.57
C GLY A 63 3.30 18.79 -12.33
N SER A 64 3.93 18.88 -11.14
CA SER A 64 5.09 18.04 -10.80
C SER A 64 4.72 16.56 -10.69
N ARG A 65 3.58 16.22 -10.08
CA ARG A 65 3.13 14.83 -9.96
C ARG A 65 2.70 14.25 -11.30
N ARG A 66 2.03 15.07 -12.11
CA ARG A 66 1.67 14.71 -13.49
C ARG A 66 2.90 14.39 -14.34
N TYR A 67 3.95 15.24 -14.26
CA TYR A 67 5.21 14.98 -14.94
C TYR A 67 5.83 13.63 -14.50
N ILE A 68 5.91 13.37 -13.17
CA ILE A 68 6.50 12.13 -12.66
C ILE A 68 5.71 10.91 -13.12
N ALA A 69 4.38 10.95 -12.98
CA ALA A 69 3.52 9.84 -13.39
C ALA A 69 3.58 9.61 -14.92
N GLY A 70 3.51 10.67 -15.73
CA GLY A 70 3.66 10.59 -17.17
C GLY A 70 5.00 10.00 -17.58
N ARG A 71 6.10 10.42 -16.93
CA ARG A 71 7.44 9.88 -17.21
C ARG A 71 7.55 8.40 -16.84
N ASN A 72 6.98 7.96 -15.73
CA ASN A 72 6.93 6.53 -15.37
C ASN A 72 6.14 5.72 -16.41
N LEU A 73 4.97 6.22 -16.86
CA LEU A 73 4.18 5.55 -17.89
C LEU A 73 4.91 5.47 -19.23
N GLU A 74 5.62 6.51 -19.61
CA GLU A 74 6.46 6.52 -20.82
C GLU A 74 7.56 5.46 -20.76
N LEU A 75 8.20 5.32 -19.61
CA LEU A 75 9.27 4.38 -19.37
C LEU A 75 8.77 2.92 -19.31
N CYS A 76 7.64 2.68 -18.63
CA CYS A 76 7.12 1.33 -18.39
C CYS A 76 6.25 0.81 -19.56
N PHE A 77 5.63 1.70 -20.35
CA PHE A 77 4.74 1.35 -21.45
C PHE A 77 5.15 2.05 -22.76
N PRO A 78 6.37 1.83 -23.26
CA PRO A 78 6.85 2.46 -24.50
C PRO A 78 6.03 2.06 -25.72
N GLN A 79 5.38 0.89 -25.68
CA GLN A 79 4.53 0.37 -26.76
C GLN A 79 3.22 1.14 -26.93
N LEU A 80 2.74 1.85 -25.90
CA LEU A 80 1.55 2.67 -26.00
C LEU A 80 1.84 3.96 -26.77
N SER A 81 0.90 4.41 -27.58
CA SER A 81 0.96 5.73 -28.22
C SER A 81 0.92 6.87 -27.17
N ALA A 82 1.32 8.06 -27.57
CA ALA A 82 1.25 9.23 -26.69
C ALA A 82 -0.19 9.51 -26.21
N ALA A 83 -1.20 9.28 -27.06
CA ALA A 83 -2.62 9.46 -26.74
C ALA A 83 -3.12 8.43 -25.72
N GLU A 84 -2.69 7.17 -25.84
CA GLU A 84 -3.04 6.12 -24.91
C GLU A 84 -2.39 6.34 -23.55
N ARG A 85 -1.12 6.73 -23.50
CA ARG A 85 -0.44 7.09 -22.24
C ARG A 85 -1.10 8.30 -21.58
N GLU A 86 -1.52 9.29 -22.33
CA GLU A 86 -2.22 10.46 -21.80
C GLU A 86 -3.60 10.09 -21.22
N ARG A 87 -4.33 9.18 -21.88
CA ARG A 87 -5.59 8.63 -21.34
C ARG A 87 -5.36 7.89 -20.05
N LEU A 88 -4.40 6.97 -20.03
CA LEU A 88 -4.02 6.21 -18.83
C LEU A 88 -3.59 7.12 -17.68
N LEU A 89 -2.84 8.19 -17.96
CA LEU A 89 -2.45 9.19 -16.98
C LEU A 89 -3.66 9.88 -16.35
N LYS A 90 -4.67 10.25 -17.13
CA LYS A 90 -5.91 10.84 -16.64
C LYS A 90 -6.72 9.85 -15.78
N GLU A 91 -6.78 8.59 -16.20
CA GLU A 91 -7.42 7.52 -15.44
C GLU A 91 -6.69 7.28 -14.10
N ASN A 92 -5.36 7.32 -14.08
CA ASN A 92 -4.57 7.23 -12.87
C ASN A 92 -4.82 8.40 -11.90
N PHE A 93 -4.95 9.62 -12.41
CA PHE A 93 -5.33 10.76 -11.57
C PHE A 93 -6.78 10.63 -11.06
N ALA A 94 -7.70 10.14 -11.88
CA ALA A 94 -9.08 9.85 -11.43
C ALA A 94 -9.06 8.80 -10.30
N SER A 95 -8.28 7.72 -10.44
CA SER A 95 -8.08 6.70 -9.41
C SER A 95 -7.48 7.28 -8.14
N THR A 96 -6.49 8.19 -8.26
CA THR A 96 -5.88 8.89 -7.12
C THR A 96 -6.88 9.78 -6.38
N GLY A 97 -7.75 10.48 -7.11
CA GLY A 97 -8.80 11.29 -6.51
C GLY A 97 -9.86 10.46 -5.79
N ILE A 98 -10.20 9.27 -6.32
CA ILE A 98 -11.08 8.30 -5.66
C ILE A 98 -10.43 7.79 -4.37
N ALA A 99 -9.14 7.48 -4.39
CA ALA A 99 -8.39 6.99 -3.24
C ALA A 99 -8.49 7.90 -2.01
N PHE A 100 -8.63 9.20 -2.21
CA PHE A 100 -8.85 10.16 -1.13
C PHE A 100 -10.13 9.86 -0.34
N PHE A 101 -11.22 9.55 -1.03
CA PHE A 101 -12.48 9.18 -0.39
C PHE A 101 -12.46 7.73 0.11
N GLU A 102 -11.78 6.83 -0.57
CA GLU A 102 -11.58 5.44 -0.13
C GLU A 102 -10.82 5.36 1.19
N THR A 103 -9.84 6.24 1.38
CA THR A 103 -9.15 6.41 2.66
C THR A 103 -10.15 6.77 3.77
N ALA A 104 -11.03 7.73 3.51
CA ALA A 104 -12.06 8.13 4.45
C ALA A 104 -13.09 7.01 4.72
N MET A 105 -13.48 6.27 3.69
CA MET A 105 -14.33 5.07 3.84
C MET A 105 -13.65 4.03 4.73
N GLY A 106 -12.39 3.70 4.46
CA GLY A 106 -11.60 2.77 5.26
C GLY A 106 -11.49 3.18 6.72
N TRP A 107 -11.35 4.48 7.00
CA TRP A 107 -11.21 4.97 8.36
C TRP A 107 -12.52 5.10 9.12
N TRP A 108 -13.67 5.36 8.46
CA TRP A 108 -14.89 5.75 9.17
C TRP A 108 -16.11 4.89 8.90
N TRP A 109 -16.17 4.14 7.80
CA TRP A 109 -17.34 3.32 7.55
C TRP A 109 -17.46 2.16 8.53
N ALA A 110 -18.70 1.85 8.90
CA ALA A 110 -18.99 0.69 9.72
C ALA A 110 -18.72 -0.63 8.97
N LYS A 111 -18.35 -1.65 9.73
CA LYS A 111 -18.05 -3.00 9.17
C LYS A 111 -19.11 -3.54 8.21
N PRO A 112 -20.44 -3.45 8.49
CA PRO A 112 -21.45 -3.95 7.55
C PRO A 112 -21.46 -3.22 6.20
N ARG A 113 -21.22 -1.88 6.21
CA ARG A 113 -21.19 -1.07 4.99
C ARG A 113 -20.01 -1.41 4.09
N LEU A 114 -18.88 -1.76 4.67
CA LEU A 114 -17.71 -2.23 3.94
C LEU A 114 -17.87 -3.67 3.43
N ALA A 115 -18.64 -4.50 4.15
CA ALA A 115 -18.77 -5.93 3.83
C ALA A 115 -19.27 -6.18 2.41
N GLY A 116 -20.26 -5.40 1.95
CA GLY A 116 -20.84 -5.55 0.62
C GLY A 116 -19.92 -5.11 -0.54
N LEU A 117 -18.75 -4.53 -0.24
CA LEU A 117 -17.82 -4.08 -1.27
C LEU A 117 -16.63 -5.04 -1.49
N ALA A 118 -16.46 -6.06 -0.66
CA ALA A 118 -15.28 -6.91 -0.68
C ALA A 118 -15.54 -8.26 -1.38
N HIS A 119 -14.81 -8.51 -2.45
CA HIS A 119 -14.69 -9.84 -3.09
C HIS A 119 -13.28 -10.36 -2.79
N ILE A 120 -13.16 -11.28 -1.82
CA ILE A 120 -11.87 -11.79 -1.34
C ILE A 120 -11.69 -13.23 -1.83
N GLU A 121 -10.59 -13.48 -2.52
CA GLU A 121 -10.20 -14.77 -3.08
C GLU A 121 -8.86 -15.21 -2.49
N GLY A 122 -8.66 -16.54 -2.36
CA GLY A 122 -7.39 -17.14 -1.97
C GLY A 122 -6.99 -16.91 -0.51
N LEU A 123 -7.91 -16.48 0.36
CA LEU A 123 -7.61 -16.24 1.78
C LEU A 123 -7.13 -17.51 2.50
N GLU A 124 -7.51 -18.67 1.99
CA GLU A 124 -7.05 -19.99 2.43
C GLU A 124 -5.54 -20.15 2.36
N HIS A 125 -4.85 -19.57 1.39
CA HIS A 125 -3.39 -19.60 1.29
C HIS A 125 -2.71 -19.00 2.50
N LEU A 126 -3.18 -17.83 2.95
CA LEU A 126 -2.65 -17.17 4.14
C LEU A 126 -2.97 -17.97 5.41
N ARG A 127 -4.20 -18.46 5.51
CA ARG A 127 -4.65 -19.25 6.68
C ARG A 127 -3.91 -20.57 6.80
N GLN A 128 -3.59 -21.22 5.69
CA GLN A 128 -2.80 -22.45 5.67
C GLN A 128 -1.39 -22.20 6.21
N VAL A 129 -0.69 -21.18 5.71
CA VAL A 129 0.66 -20.81 6.18
C VAL A 129 0.65 -20.55 7.69
N GLN A 130 -0.37 -19.86 8.19
CA GLN A 130 -0.50 -19.59 9.63
C GLN A 130 -0.86 -20.85 10.44
N ALA A 131 -1.68 -21.76 9.90
CA ALA A 131 -1.99 -23.04 10.54
C ALA A 131 -0.76 -23.94 10.66
N GLU A 132 0.20 -23.81 9.76
CA GLU A 132 1.51 -24.48 9.80
C GLU A 132 2.48 -23.81 10.81
N GLY A 133 2.01 -22.77 11.54
CA GLY A 133 2.82 -22.02 12.51
C GLY A 133 3.85 -21.08 11.87
N GLN A 134 3.76 -20.83 10.56
CA GLN A 134 4.67 -19.96 9.84
C GLN A 134 4.12 -18.52 9.76
N GLY A 135 5.03 -17.54 9.84
CA GLY A 135 4.70 -16.15 9.55
C GLY A 135 4.50 -15.92 8.06
N ALA A 136 3.78 -14.86 7.72
CA ALA A 136 3.53 -14.47 6.34
C ALA A 136 3.90 -13.01 6.08
N ILE A 137 4.62 -12.75 4.98
CA ILE A 137 4.80 -11.42 4.42
C ILE A 137 3.78 -11.27 3.30
N LEU A 138 2.71 -10.55 3.58
CA LEU A 138 1.71 -10.22 2.57
C LEU A 138 2.29 -9.14 1.66
N MET A 139 2.87 -9.57 0.54
CA MET A 139 3.55 -8.71 -0.40
C MET A 139 2.54 -8.00 -1.29
N ALA A 140 2.31 -6.72 -1.01
CA ALA A 140 1.38 -5.87 -1.73
C ALA A 140 2.11 -4.79 -2.55
N LEU A 141 1.35 -3.96 -3.25
CA LEU A 141 1.85 -2.80 -3.99
C LEU A 141 1.18 -1.52 -3.51
N HIS A 142 1.84 -0.38 -3.75
CA HIS A 142 1.25 0.93 -3.48
C HIS A 142 0.19 1.29 -4.54
N PHE A 143 -0.89 0.54 -4.56
CA PHE A 143 -2.08 0.91 -5.32
C PHE A 143 -2.83 2.06 -4.65
N THR A 144 -3.58 2.81 -5.43
CA THR A 144 -4.49 3.86 -4.92
C THR A 144 -5.52 3.30 -3.94
N THR A 145 -5.89 2.03 -4.08
CA THR A 145 -6.81 1.27 -3.22
C THR A 145 -6.19 0.74 -1.92
N LEU A 146 -4.94 1.14 -1.56
CA LEU A 146 -4.21 0.60 -0.42
C LEU A 146 -5.00 0.69 0.89
N GLU A 147 -5.49 1.87 1.26
CA GLU A 147 -6.19 2.09 2.55
C GLU A 147 -7.51 1.32 2.63
N ILE A 148 -8.28 1.33 1.55
CA ILE A 148 -9.55 0.58 1.51
C ILE A 148 -9.30 -0.93 1.48
N GLY A 149 -8.30 -1.41 0.74
CA GLY A 149 -7.90 -2.81 0.69
C GLY A 149 -7.47 -3.33 2.06
N ALA A 150 -6.67 -2.55 2.79
CA ALA A 150 -6.27 -2.88 4.16
C ALA A 150 -7.48 -2.95 5.11
N ALA A 151 -8.43 -1.99 5.01
CA ALA A 151 -9.64 -1.98 5.82
C ALA A 151 -10.55 -3.18 5.50
N LEU A 152 -10.68 -3.56 4.22
CA LEU A 152 -11.50 -4.69 3.79
C LEU A 152 -10.91 -6.03 4.24
N LEU A 153 -9.62 -6.25 4.05
CA LEU A 153 -8.94 -7.47 4.45
C LEU A 153 -8.84 -7.59 5.97
N GLY A 154 -8.54 -6.49 6.68
CA GLY A 154 -8.42 -6.43 8.13
C GLY A 154 -9.71 -6.80 8.89
N ARG A 155 -10.87 -6.83 8.21
CA ARG A 155 -12.14 -7.28 8.81
C ARG A 155 -12.25 -8.80 8.97
N VAL A 156 -11.53 -9.56 8.15
CA VAL A 156 -11.63 -11.03 8.07
C VAL A 156 -10.34 -11.73 8.43
N GLN A 157 -9.23 -10.98 8.50
CA GLN A 157 -7.91 -11.51 8.75
C GLN A 157 -7.04 -10.52 9.53
N THR A 158 -6.37 -10.99 10.59
CA THR A 158 -5.41 -10.16 11.34
C THR A 158 -4.13 -9.99 10.55
N ILE A 159 -3.79 -8.74 10.24
CA ILE A 159 -2.57 -8.37 9.51
C ILE A 159 -1.94 -7.18 10.19
N ASP A 160 -0.70 -7.34 10.61
CA ASP A 160 0.10 -6.26 11.17
C ASP A 160 0.62 -5.36 10.03
N GLY A 161 0.68 -4.07 10.26
CA GLY A 161 1.11 -3.11 9.25
C GLY A 161 2.41 -2.42 9.64
N MET A 162 3.32 -2.28 8.67
CA MET A 162 4.45 -1.37 8.86
C MET A 162 3.95 0.08 8.83
N TYR A 163 4.37 0.86 9.81
CA TYR A 163 3.87 2.19 10.05
C TYR A 163 5.02 3.21 10.14
N ARG A 164 4.77 4.41 9.67
CA ARG A 164 5.62 5.56 9.89
C ARG A 164 4.80 6.66 10.54
N GLU A 165 5.23 7.12 11.71
CA GLU A 165 4.58 8.21 12.42
C GLU A 165 4.48 9.48 11.55
N HIS A 166 3.30 10.07 11.52
CA HIS A 166 3.06 11.29 10.78
C HIS A 166 3.49 12.52 11.61
N LYS A 167 4.12 13.48 10.96
CA LYS A 167 4.62 14.71 11.64
C LYS A 167 3.52 15.49 12.37
N ASN A 168 2.29 15.46 11.88
CA ASN A 168 1.16 16.11 12.56
C ASN A 168 0.50 15.07 13.49
N PRO A 169 0.52 15.28 14.82
CA PRO A 169 0.07 14.28 15.77
C PRO A 169 -1.45 14.03 15.74
N VAL A 170 -2.26 15.01 15.33
CA VAL A 170 -3.70 14.84 15.15
C VAL A 170 -4.00 13.95 13.94
N PHE A 171 -3.33 14.21 12.83
CA PHE A 171 -3.47 13.37 11.63
C PHE A 171 -3.01 11.95 11.91
N ASP A 172 -1.89 11.80 12.59
CA ASP A 172 -1.35 10.52 13.02
C ASP A 172 -2.37 9.73 13.87
N PHE A 173 -2.93 10.39 14.88
CA PHE A 173 -3.97 9.81 15.72
C PHE A 173 -5.17 9.31 14.90
N VAL A 174 -5.70 10.13 13.99
CA VAL A 174 -6.87 9.79 13.18
C VAL A 174 -6.55 8.64 12.22
N GLN A 175 -5.40 8.69 11.55
CA GLN A 175 -4.97 7.64 10.62
C GLN A 175 -4.77 6.29 11.33
N ARG A 176 -4.04 6.26 12.45
CA ARG A 176 -3.81 5.04 13.21
C ARG A 176 -5.13 4.46 13.71
N ARG A 177 -5.97 5.29 14.34
CA ARG A 177 -7.29 4.87 14.82
C ARG A 177 -8.18 4.33 13.69
N GLY A 178 -8.11 4.94 12.51
CA GLY A 178 -8.83 4.49 11.31
C GLY A 178 -8.37 3.12 10.84
N ARG A 179 -7.07 2.88 10.77
CA ARG A 179 -6.47 1.61 10.35
C ARG A 179 -6.71 0.47 11.35
N GLU A 180 -6.57 0.75 12.65
CA GLU A 180 -6.69 -0.25 13.72
C GLU A 180 -8.15 -0.64 14.03
N ARG A 181 -9.15 0.20 13.65
CA ARG A 181 -10.56 -0.04 14.04
C ARG A 181 -11.19 -1.30 13.46
N HIS A 182 -10.70 -1.79 12.33
CA HIS A 182 -11.26 -2.97 11.67
C HIS A 182 -10.61 -4.26 12.15
N ASN A 183 -9.43 -4.16 12.75
CA ASN A 183 -8.67 -5.28 13.25
C ASN A 183 -8.09 -4.97 14.63
N ALA A 184 -8.83 -5.38 15.65
CA ALA A 184 -8.48 -5.09 17.05
C ALA A 184 -7.17 -5.76 17.50
N ASP A 185 -6.78 -6.86 16.85
CA ASP A 185 -5.60 -7.66 17.19
C ASP A 185 -4.38 -7.29 16.32
N ALA A 186 -4.56 -6.43 15.31
CA ALA A 186 -3.47 -5.95 14.48
C ALA A 186 -2.64 -4.89 15.22
N THR A 187 -1.35 -4.90 14.94
CA THR A 187 -0.39 -3.98 15.52
C THR A 187 0.23 -3.12 14.43
N ALA A 188 0.32 -1.82 14.69
CA ALA A 188 1.16 -0.94 13.89
C ALA A 188 2.62 -1.11 14.36
N ILE A 189 3.50 -1.57 13.47
CA ILE A 189 4.92 -1.76 13.74
C ILE A 189 5.67 -0.59 13.12
N GLU A 190 6.48 0.10 13.91
CA GLU A 190 7.33 1.14 13.37
C GLU A 190 8.26 0.55 12.30
N ARG A 191 8.29 1.16 11.12
CA ARG A 191 9.00 0.59 9.95
C ARG A 191 10.50 0.39 10.16
N GLU A 192 11.10 1.09 11.13
CA GLU A 192 12.51 1.01 11.49
C GLU A 192 12.76 -0.06 12.58
N ASP A 193 11.71 -0.55 13.25
CA ASP A 193 11.80 -1.63 14.23
C ASP A 193 11.76 -3.01 13.56
N ILE A 194 12.88 -3.36 12.94
CA ILE A 194 13.08 -4.67 12.31
C ILE A 194 12.94 -5.81 13.34
N ARG A 195 13.31 -5.58 14.60
CA ARG A 195 13.24 -6.62 15.65
C ARG A 195 11.79 -6.97 15.97
N ALA A 196 10.92 -5.96 16.15
CA ALA A 196 9.50 -6.18 16.39
C ALA A 196 8.86 -6.91 15.21
N MET A 197 9.19 -6.52 13.97
CA MET A 197 8.69 -7.17 12.77
C MET A 197 9.11 -8.65 12.70
N LEU A 198 10.39 -8.97 12.92
CA LEU A 198 10.86 -10.36 12.94
C LEU A 198 10.22 -11.18 14.05
N LYS A 199 9.96 -10.58 15.22
CA LYS A 199 9.26 -11.23 16.33
C LYS A 199 7.83 -11.59 15.93
N VAL A 200 7.11 -10.68 15.27
CA VAL A 200 5.74 -10.92 14.77
C VAL A 200 5.72 -12.04 13.73
N LEU A 201 6.63 -12.04 12.76
CA LEU A 201 6.74 -13.11 11.77
C LEU A 201 7.04 -14.47 12.42
N ARG A 202 7.99 -14.53 13.36
CA ARG A 202 8.32 -15.77 14.07
C ARG A 202 7.20 -16.27 14.98
N ALA A 203 6.26 -15.40 15.35
CA ALA A 203 5.05 -15.77 16.07
C ALA A 203 3.91 -16.27 15.16
N GLY A 204 4.18 -16.54 13.87
CA GLY A 204 3.18 -17.03 12.93
C GLY A 204 2.18 -15.98 12.43
N ARG A 205 2.45 -14.69 12.64
CA ARG A 205 1.55 -13.60 12.22
C ARG A 205 1.85 -13.13 10.81
N ALA A 206 0.91 -12.42 10.21
CA ALA A 206 1.07 -11.83 8.88
C ALA A 206 1.40 -10.34 8.97
N ILE A 207 2.35 -9.89 8.14
CA ILE A 207 2.73 -8.48 8.01
C ILE A 207 2.45 -8.02 6.58
N TRP A 208 1.73 -6.89 6.44
CA TRP A 208 1.58 -6.20 5.16
C TRP A 208 2.88 -5.45 4.82
N TYR A 209 3.43 -5.71 3.63
CA TYR A 209 4.68 -5.11 3.17
C TYR A 209 4.63 -4.82 1.66
N ALA A 210 5.12 -3.63 1.26
CA ALA A 210 5.15 -3.21 -0.15
C ALA A 210 6.59 -2.86 -0.59
N PRO A 211 7.24 -3.70 -1.41
CA PRO A 211 8.63 -3.53 -1.84
C PRO A 211 8.82 -2.65 -3.09
N ASP A 212 7.76 -2.10 -3.65
CA ASP A 212 7.69 -1.51 -5.00
C ASP A 212 8.18 -0.06 -5.11
N GLN A 213 8.73 0.54 -4.04
CA GLN A 213 9.25 1.90 -4.06
C GLN A 213 10.78 1.97 -4.06
N ASP A 214 11.31 3.08 -4.58
CA ASP A 214 12.74 3.39 -4.56
C ASP A 214 13.14 4.06 -3.23
N TYR A 215 13.79 3.32 -2.35
CA TYR A 215 14.31 3.79 -1.06
C TYR A 215 15.77 4.24 -1.11
N GLY A 216 16.37 4.32 -2.30
CA GLY A 216 17.77 4.71 -2.53
C GLY A 216 18.71 3.53 -2.68
N ALA A 217 19.90 3.78 -3.21
CA ALA A 217 20.85 2.73 -3.59
C ALA A 217 21.47 1.97 -2.39
N LYS A 218 21.50 2.58 -1.19
CA LYS A 218 22.17 1.97 -0.02
C LYS A 218 21.52 0.68 0.49
N GLN A 219 20.21 0.52 0.28
CA GLN A 219 19.43 -0.64 0.78
C GLN A 219 18.81 -1.44 -0.36
N SER A 220 19.30 -1.22 -1.58
CA SER A 220 18.74 -1.78 -2.79
C SER A 220 19.83 -2.32 -3.69
N ILE A 221 19.45 -3.27 -4.51
CA ILE A 221 20.21 -3.71 -5.68
C ILE A 221 19.51 -3.23 -6.94
N PHE A 222 20.23 -3.14 -8.04
CA PHE A 222 19.67 -2.75 -9.32
C PHE A 222 19.30 -4.01 -10.12
N VAL A 223 18.00 -4.20 -10.32
CA VAL A 223 17.47 -5.28 -11.17
C VAL A 223 16.41 -4.70 -12.11
N PRO A 224 16.17 -5.32 -13.28
CA PRO A 224 15.19 -4.82 -14.24
C PRO A 224 13.78 -4.71 -13.65
N LEU A 225 13.09 -3.62 -14.00
CA LEU A 225 11.65 -3.41 -13.90
C LEU A 225 11.22 -2.74 -15.20
N PHE A 226 10.37 -3.38 -15.98
CA PHE A 226 10.06 -2.99 -17.38
C PHE A 226 11.32 -2.78 -18.24
N GLY A 227 12.32 -3.63 -18.07
CA GLY A 227 13.60 -3.54 -18.79
C GLY A 227 14.54 -2.43 -18.31
N ILE A 228 14.17 -1.65 -17.31
CA ILE A 228 14.95 -0.52 -16.78
C ILE A 228 15.56 -0.94 -15.43
N GLN A 229 16.86 -0.72 -15.26
CA GLN A 229 17.53 -0.95 -13.98
C GLN A 229 16.89 -0.09 -12.89
N ALA A 230 16.23 -0.72 -11.93
CA ALA A 230 15.49 -0.08 -10.84
C ALA A 230 16.05 -0.50 -9.48
N ALA A 231 16.30 0.48 -8.61
CA ALA A 231 16.68 0.19 -7.23
C ALA A 231 15.55 -0.59 -6.54
N THR A 232 15.81 -1.86 -6.20
CA THR A 232 14.85 -2.79 -5.60
C THR A 232 15.37 -3.22 -4.24
N VAL A 233 14.55 -3.06 -3.20
CA VAL A 233 14.94 -3.35 -1.82
C VAL A 233 15.09 -4.85 -1.59
N THR A 234 16.17 -5.25 -0.93
CA THR A 234 16.42 -6.65 -0.55
C THR A 234 15.70 -7.07 0.74
N ALA A 235 14.94 -6.14 1.32
CA ALA A 235 14.31 -6.35 2.62
C ALA A 235 13.30 -7.51 2.62
N THR A 236 12.56 -7.74 1.53
CA THR A 236 11.61 -8.87 1.42
C THR A 236 12.33 -10.21 1.62
N THR A 237 13.43 -10.44 0.92
CA THR A 237 14.28 -11.64 1.05
C THR A 237 14.83 -11.80 2.47
N LYS A 238 15.35 -10.70 3.04
CA LYS A 238 15.91 -10.69 4.40
C LYS A 238 14.85 -11.02 5.45
N PHE A 239 13.67 -10.42 5.33
CA PHE A 239 12.57 -10.64 6.26
C PHE A 239 12.02 -12.06 6.15
N ALA A 240 11.89 -12.60 4.94
CA ALA A 240 11.48 -13.99 4.73
C ALA A 240 12.47 -14.97 5.37
N ARG A 241 13.78 -14.77 5.13
CA ARG A 241 14.84 -15.64 5.67
C ARG A 241 14.96 -15.54 7.19
N LEU A 242 15.08 -14.32 7.73
CA LEU A 242 15.28 -14.10 9.16
C LEU A 242 14.01 -14.34 9.99
N GLY A 243 12.85 -14.04 9.43
CA GLY A 243 11.54 -14.27 10.04
C GLY A 243 11.04 -15.71 9.91
N LYS A 244 11.69 -16.54 9.07
CA LYS A 244 11.21 -17.87 8.66
C LYS A 244 9.78 -17.80 8.14
N ALA A 245 9.49 -16.78 7.32
CA ALA A 245 8.17 -16.44 6.87
C ALA A 245 7.99 -16.73 5.37
N ARG A 246 6.78 -17.10 4.97
CA ARG A 246 6.39 -17.26 3.56
C ARG A 246 6.04 -15.89 2.97
N VAL A 247 6.42 -15.66 1.73
CA VAL A 247 6.01 -14.46 0.98
C VAL A 247 4.77 -14.79 0.17
N ILE A 248 3.69 -14.08 0.45
CA ILE A 248 2.38 -14.28 -0.19
C ILE A 248 2.06 -13.01 -0.98
N PRO A 249 2.07 -13.06 -2.32
CA PRO A 249 1.67 -11.93 -3.13
C PRO A 249 0.19 -11.57 -2.88
N PHE A 250 -0.11 -10.26 -2.87
CA PHE A 250 -1.44 -9.75 -2.61
C PHE A 250 -1.78 -8.60 -3.56
N THR A 251 -2.96 -8.68 -4.17
CA THR A 251 -3.49 -7.61 -5.03
C THR A 251 -4.83 -7.11 -4.54
N GLN A 252 -5.06 -5.80 -4.67
CA GLN A 252 -6.34 -5.15 -4.40
C GLN A 252 -6.69 -4.22 -5.56
N LYS A 253 -7.83 -4.44 -6.18
CA LYS A 253 -8.29 -3.67 -7.35
C LYS A 253 -9.70 -3.16 -7.11
N ARG A 254 -9.96 -1.89 -7.45
CA ARG A 254 -11.33 -1.38 -7.58
C ARG A 254 -11.93 -1.94 -8.85
N LEU A 255 -13.15 -2.46 -8.77
CA LEU A 255 -13.87 -2.97 -9.92
C LEU A 255 -14.44 -1.82 -10.76
N GLU A 256 -14.34 -1.96 -12.08
CA GLU A 256 -14.73 -0.89 -13.04
C GLU A 256 -16.22 -0.59 -13.02
N ASP A 257 -17.04 -1.60 -12.76
CA ASP A 257 -18.50 -1.50 -12.67
C ASP A 257 -18.99 -0.78 -11.40
N GLY A 258 -18.07 -0.46 -10.49
CA GLY A 258 -18.39 0.18 -9.23
C GLY A 258 -19.12 -0.74 -8.24
N SER A 259 -19.00 -2.06 -8.38
CA SER A 259 -19.56 -3.04 -7.44
C SER A 259 -18.72 -3.19 -6.16
N GLY A 260 -17.47 -2.74 -6.17
CA GLY A 260 -16.58 -2.81 -5.02
C GLY A 260 -15.12 -3.08 -5.37
N TYR A 261 -14.52 -4.00 -4.66
CA TYR A 261 -13.09 -4.30 -4.74
C TYR A 261 -12.85 -5.81 -4.80
N ARG A 262 -11.95 -6.22 -5.68
CA ARG A 262 -11.42 -7.57 -5.72
C ARG A 262 -10.08 -7.60 -5.00
N LEU A 263 -9.99 -8.42 -3.95
CA LEU A 263 -8.79 -8.67 -3.18
C LEU A 263 -8.36 -10.11 -3.42
N VAL A 264 -7.13 -10.33 -3.86
CA VAL A 264 -6.62 -11.68 -4.13
C VAL A 264 -5.39 -11.94 -3.29
N VAL A 265 -5.47 -12.94 -2.44
CA VAL A 265 -4.34 -13.53 -1.73
C VAL A 265 -3.82 -14.67 -2.61
N HIS A 266 -2.70 -14.46 -3.28
CA HIS A 266 -2.13 -15.46 -4.18
C HIS A 266 -1.46 -16.61 -3.40
N PRO A 267 -1.14 -17.74 -4.03
CA PRO A 267 -0.31 -18.78 -3.40
C PRO A 267 1.03 -18.21 -2.93
N PRO A 268 1.60 -18.75 -1.84
CA PRO A 268 2.95 -18.37 -1.42
C PRO A 268 3.96 -18.59 -2.55
N LEU A 269 4.95 -17.70 -2.65
CA LEU A 269 6.05 -17.90 -3.59
C LEU A 269 6.80 -19.18 -3.24
N GLU A 270 6.87 -20.09 -4.20
CA GLU A 270 7.65 -21.34 -4.07
C GLU A 270 9.15 -21.00 -4.13
N ASP A 271 9.97 -21.74 -3.40
CA ASP A 271 11.42 -21.56 -3.34
C ASP A 271 11.85 -20.10 -3.12
N PHE A 272 11.14 -19.42 -2.20
CA PHE A 272 11.46 -18.06 -1.79
C PHE A 272 11.67 -18.00 -0.27
N PRO A 273 12.79 -17.40 0.22
CA PRO A 273 13.87 -16.78 -0.54
C PRO A 273 14.75 -17.82 -1.25
N GLY A 274 15.17 -17.49 -2.46
CA GLY A 274 16.06 -18.28 -3.28
C GLY A 274 17.54 -18.16 -2.86
N GLU A 275 18.45 -18.56 -3.78
CA GLU A 275 19.88 -18.58 -3.50
C GLU A 275 20.49 -17.18 -3.37
N THR A 276 20.04 -16.23 -4.20
CA THR A 276 20.60 -14.87 -4.25
C THR A 276 19.52 -13.79 -4.07
N GLU A 277 19.88 -12.68 -3.41
CA GLU A 277 19.01 -11.51 -3.27
C GLU A 277 18.66 -10.91 -4.63
N GLU A 278 19.54 -11.02 -5.61
CA GLU A 278 19.32 -10.52 -6.97
C GLU A 278 18.21 -11.29 -7.69
N ALA A 279 18.25 -12.62 -7.66
CA ALA A 279 17.23 -13.48 -8.24
C ALA A 279 15.87 -13.23 -7.58
N ASP A 280 15.84 -13.09 -6.25
CA ASP A 280 14.62 -12.79 -5.50
C ASP A 280 14.02 -11.42 -5.89
N CYS A 281 14.85 -10.38 -5.95
CA CYS A 281 14.41 -9.05 -6.36
C CYS A 281 13.92 -9.02 -7.80
N LEU A 282 14.56 -9.79 -8.70
CA LEU A 282 14.11 -9.93 -10.08
C LEU A 282 12.72 -10.59 -10.15
N ARG A 283 12.50 -11.69 -9.40
CA ARG A 283 11.20 -12.37 -9.31
C ARG A 283 10.12 -11.42 -8.79
N ILE A 284 10.42 -10.62 -7.75
CA ILE A 284 9.50 -9.61 -7.23
C ILE A 284 9.16 -8.59 -8.31
N ASN A 285 10.15 -8.03 -9.02
CA ASN A 285 9.91 -7.06 -10.08
C ASN A 285 9.09 -7.65 -11.24
N GLN A 286 9.33 -8.89 -11.64
CA GLN A 286 8.54 -9.59 -12.66
C GLN A 286 7.07 -9.75 -12.25
N TRP A 287 6.82 -10.12 -10.99
CA TRP A 287 5.47 -10.17 -10.45
C TRP A 287 4.81 -8.78 -10.45
N VAL A 288 5.55 -7.75 -9.99
CA VAL A 288 5.10 -6.34 -10.03
C VAL A 288 4.71 -5.93 -11.45
N GLU A 289 5.55 -6.24 -12.44
CA GLU A 289 5.24 -5.93 -13.86
C GLU A 289 3.94 -6.59 -14.33
N GLY A 290 3.74 -7.86 -14.00
CA GLY A 290 2.51 -8.60 -14.33
C GLY A 290 1.27 -7.89 -13.79
N VAL A 291 1.29 -7.55 -12.50
CA VAL A 291 0.18 -6.87 -11.84
C VAL A 291 -0.06 -5.47 -12.42
N LEU A 292 1.01 -4.72 -12.71
CA LEU A 292 0.90 -3.37 -13.28
C LEU A 292 0.41 -3.37 -14.73
N ARG A 293 0.65 -4.42 -15.51
CA ARG A 293 0.08 -4.58 -16.85
C ARG A 293 -1.42 -4.83 -16.82
N GLU A 294 -1.92 -5.50 -15.78
CA GLU A 294 -3.35 -5.78 -15.64
C GLU A 294 -4.17 -4.58 -15.15
N CYS A 295 -3.60 -3.70 -14.32
CA CYS A 295 -4.33 -2.60 -13.68
C CYS A 295 -3.43 -1.36 -13.50
N PRO A 296 -2.91 -0.81 -14.61
CA PRO A 296 -1.94 0.28 -14.54
C PRO A 296 -2.54 1.59 -14.00
N GLU A 297 -3.83 1.84 -14.18
CA GLU A 297 -4.50 3.08 -13.74
C GLU A 297 -4.61 3.21 -12.22
N GLN A 298 -4.45 2.11 -11.46
CA GLN A 298 -4.60 2.14 -10.00
C GLN A 298 -3.26 2.14 -9.24
N TYR A 299 -2.14 2.19 -9.93
CA TYR A 299 -0.83 2.23 -9.27
C TYR A 299 -0.38 3.66 -8.93
N LEU A 300 0.46 3.81 -7.90
CA LEU A 300 0.99 5.11 -7.45
C LEU A 300 2.11 5.60 -8.38
N TRP A 301 1.80 5.93 -9.63
CA TRP A 301 2.78 6.44 -10.60
C TRP A 301 3.40 7.78 -10.20
N ALA A 302 2.82 8.53 -9.26
CA ALA A 302 3.37 9.79 -8.76
C ALA A 302 4.64 9.62 -7.88
N HIS A 303 5.06 8.38 -7.58
CA HIS A 303 6.35 8.07 -6.96
C HIS A 303 7.45 7.99 -8.02
N ARG A 304 8.63 8.54 -7.74
CA ARG A 304 9.81 8.46 -8.65
C ARG A 304 10.46 7.07 -8.58
N ARG A 305 9.87 6.07 -9.22
CA ARG A 305 10.30 4.66 -9.12
C ARG A 305 11.75 4.42 -9.61
N PHE A 306 12.21 5.22 -10.56
CA PHE A 306 13.56 5.11 -11.15
C PHE A 306 14.46 6.28 -10.75
N LYS A 307 14.30 6.82 -9.54
CA LYS A 307 15.08 7.97 -9.03
C LYS A 307 16.55 7.61 -8.84
N SER A 308 16.82 6.46 -8.24
CA SER A 308 18.16 5.91 -8.05
C SER A 308 18.59 5.19 -9.31
N ARG A 309 19.83 5.46 -9.75
CA ARG A 309 20.40 4.87 -10.96
C ARG A 309 21.72 4.16 -10.64
N PRO A 310 22.08 3.10 -11.38
CA PRO A 310 23.43 2.55 -11.34
C PRO A 310 24.49 3.63 -11.54
N PRO A 311 25.70 3.46 -10.99
CA PRO A 311 26.80 4.39 -11.23
C PRO A 311 27.04 4.61 -12.74
N GLY A 312 27.16 5.89 -13.14
CA GLY A 312 27.39 6.27 -14.55
C GLY A 312 26.12 6.39 -15.40
N GLU A 313 24.98 5.88 -14.97
CA GLU A 313 23.74 6.01 -15.73
C GLU A 313 23.06 7.38 -15.59
N PRO A 314 22.42 7.90 -16.66
CA PRO A 314 21.76 9.20 -16.64
C PRO A 314 20.51 9.18 -15.75
N ARG A 315 20.14 10.36 -15.24
CA ARG A 315 18.88 10.56 -14.52
C ARG A 315 17.70 10.47 -15.50
N LEU A 316 16.63 9.82 -15.04
CA LEU A 316 15.41 9.65 -15.84
C LEU A 316 14.34 10.71 -15.57
N TYR A 317 14.54 11.57 -14.57
CA TYR A 317 13.65 12.69 -14.24
C TYR A 317 14.39 14.01 -14.27
N ASP A 318 13.80 15.05 -14.89
CA ASP A 318 14.38 16.38 -14.97
C ASP A 318 14.49 17.08 -13.62
N LYS A 319 15.58 17.83 -13.43
CA LYS A 319 15.80 18.62 -12.20
C LYS A 319 14.83 19.81 -12.10
N LYS A 320 14.43 20.41 -13.23
CA LYS A 320 13.62 21.64 -13.29
C LYS A 320 12.13 21.45 -12.99
N LYS A 321 11.64 20.20 -12.99
CA LYS A 321 10.22 19.88 -12.77
C LYS A 321 10.00 19.17 -11.42
N ARG A 322 10.74 19.62 -10.39
CA ARG A 322 10.62 19.14 -9.02
C ARG A 322 9.45 19.77 -8.28
#